data_28d933c27bd9bb8a9925b97de733053f
#
_entry.id   28d933c27bd9bb8a9925b97de733053f
#
_cell.length_a   1.000
_cell.length_b   1.000
_cell.length_c   1.000
_cell.angle_alpha   90.00
_cell.angle_beta   90.00
_cell.angle_gamma   90.00
#
_symmetry.space_group_name_H-M   'P 1'
#
loop_
_entity.id
_entity.type
_entity.pdbx_description
1 polymer ?
#
loop_
_entity_poly.entity_id
_entity_poly.type
_entity_poly.pdbx_seq_one_letter_code
_entity_poly.pdbx_strand_id
1 'polypeptide(L)'
;MYGGVLLGKFAAVMDTELKERLDSLVTKYNIPEFAENDPVQFPKRYSDGRDIEISALLTSTISWGRRPMILANAEKLHGILGHEPLRFVLEGDIEAIGEDNIHRTFFGRHLRFYLRGLREIYTRYGSLEAFAHHISSAKDDAPAWHLAEELNKVLHSANQNAKFDGPSRCLPDDCRNTALKRFNMALRWLVRNDGVVDMGVWSEFKPAMLYIPLDVHSANTSRALGLLTRKQNDRKAVEELTFKLREFNPDDPAVYDFALFGAGVRGS
;
A
#
# COMPACT_ATOMS: atom_id res chain seq x y z
N MET A 1 40.24 -20.19 -15.76
CA MET A 1 39.00 -20.74 -15.15
C MET A 1 38.85 -20.50 -13.66
N TYR A 2 39.85 -20.02 -12.90
CA TYR A 2 39.75 -19.82 -11.44
C TYR A 2 39.10 -18.51 -10.99
N GLY A 3 39.06 -17.46 -11.82
CA GLY A 3 38.52 -16.16 -11.45
C GLY A 3 36.99 -16.10 -11.31
N GLY A 4 36.26 -16.84 -12.13
CA GLY A 4 34.78 -16.83 -12.09
C GLY A 4 34.19 -17.53 -10.88
N VAL A 5 34.83 -18.58 -10.36
CA VAL A 5 34.40 -19.33 -9.18
C VAL A 5 34.62 -18.52 -7.89
N LEU A 6 35.72 -17.75 -7.84
CA LEU A 6 35.99 -16.87 -6.67
C LEU A 6 35.01 -15.70 -6.61
N LEU A 7 34.75 -15.03 -7.74
CA LEU A 7 33.77 -13.93 -7.82
C LEU A 7 32.36 -14.39 -7.46
N GLY A 8 31.93 -15.57 -7.93
CA GLY A 8 30.62 -16.15 -7.56
C GLY A 8 30.50 -16.49 -6.07
N LYS A 9 31.57 -16.97 -5.43
CA LYS A 9 31.58 -17.22 -3.98
C LYS A 9 31.56 -15.93 -3.15
N PHE A 10 32.28 -14.88 -3.58
CA PHE A 10 32.22 -13.57 -2.91
C PHE A 10 30.86 -12.91 -3.05
N ALA A 11 30.22 -12.97 -4.23
CA ALA A 11 28.87 -12.45 -4.42
C ALA A 11 27.85 -13.18 -3.55
N ALA A 12 27.90 -14.50 -3.47
CA ALA A 12 27.00 -15.31 -2.63
C ALA A 12 27.19 -15.02 -1.12
N VAL A 13 28.43 -14.78 -0.66
CA VAL A 13 28.71 -14.41 0.74
C VAL A 13 28.15 -13.03 1.05
N MET A 14 28.35 -12.04 0.15
CA MET A 14 27.80 -10.69 0.34
C MET A 14 26.28 -10.66 0.33
N ASP A 15 25.62 -11.47 -0.52
CA ASP A 15 24.16 -11.60 -0.53
C ASP A 15 23.65 -12.24 0.77
N THR A 16 24.37 -13.19 1.35
CA THR A 16 24.03 -13.81 2.64
C THR A 16 24.13 -12.80 3.79
N GLU A 17 25.24 -12.07 3.89
CA GLU A 17 25.42 -11.03 4.92
C GLU A 17 24.38 -9.91 4.80
N LEU A 18 24.04 -9.50 3.58
CA LEU A 18 23.02 -8.50 3.34
C LEU A 18 21.64 -8.99 3.76
N LYS A 19 21.30 -10.24 3.44
CA LYS A 19 20.06 -10.88 3.89
C LYS A 19 19.96 -10.89 5.41
N GLU A 20 20.98 -11.40 6.11
CA GLU A 20 21.01 -11.45 7.57
C GLU A 20 20.84 -10.06 8.21
N ARG A 21 21.47 -9.04 7.61
CA ARG A 21 21.31 -7.65 8.05
C ARG A 21 19.87 -7.17 7.85
N LEU A 22 19.24 -7.45 6.72
CA LEU A 22 17.84 -7.09 6.45
C LEU A 22 16.89 -7.82 7.40
N ASP A 23 17.09 -9.11 7.66
CA ASP A 23 16.29 -9.91 8.60
C ASP A 23 16.39 -9.35 10.03
N SER A 24 17.58 -8.96 10.46
CA SER A 24 17.80 -8.28 11.75
C SER A 24 17.07 -6.93 11.83
N LEU A 25 17.07 -6.15 10.75
CA LEU A 25 16.33 -4.89 10.68
C LEU A 25 14.81 -5.11 10.67
N VAL A 26 14.31 -6.14 9.98
CA VAL A 26 12.89 -6.53 10.07
C VAL A 26 12.52 -6.81 11.52
N THR A 27 13.25 -7.65 12.21
CA THR A 27 13.00 -7.98 13.63
C THR A 27 13.00 -6.72 14.51
N LYS A 28 13.85 -5.75 14.21
CA LYS A 28 13.97 -4.49 14.97
C LYS A 28 12.81 -3.52 14.73
N TYR A 29 12.23 -3.50 13.52
CA TYR A 29 11.27 -2.46 13.13
C TYR A 29 9.85 -3.00 12.94
N ASN A 30 9.66 -4.28 12.69
CA ASN A 30 8.34 -4.91 12.65
C ASN A 30 7.90 -5.28 14.08
N ILE A 31 7.53 -4.29 14.84
CA ILE A 31 7.15 -4.36 16.25
C ILE A 31 5.82 -3.64 16.49
N PRO A 32 5.05 -3.97 17.54
CA PRO A 32 3.74 -3.33 17.82
C PRO A 32 3.83 -1.82 17.93
N GLU A 33 4.89 -1.28 18.52
CA GLU A 33 5.13 0.16 18.70
C GLU A 33 5.27 0.91 17.37
N PHE A 34 5.62 0.21 16.29
CA PHE A 34 5.58 0.80 14.95
C PHE A 34 4.17 1.20 14.57
N ALA A 35 3.18 0.34 14.85
CA ALA A 35 1.79 0.59 14.48
C ALA A 35 1.15 1.74 15.28
N GLU A 36 1.59 2.00 16.52
CA GLU A 36 1.03 3.05 17.38
C GLU A 36 1.15 4.46 16.79
N ASN A 37 2.24 4.70 16.07
CA ASN A 37 2.55 5.99 15.47
C ASN A 37 2.52 5.97 13.93
N ASP A 38 1.91 4.94 13.33
CA ASP A 38 1.79 4.77 11.89
C ASP A 38 0.33 4.83 11.43
N PRO A 39 0.04 5.28 10.22
CA PRO A 39 -1.33 5.28 9.68
C PRO A 39 -2.04 3.93 9.73
N VAL A 40 -1.32 2.82 9.77
CA VAL A 40 -1.90 1.47 9.92
C VAL A 40 -2.73 1.31 11.21
N GLN A 41 -2.52 2.16 12.21
CA GLN A 41 -3.34 2.16 13.43
C GLN A 41 -4.85 2.35 13.16
N PHE A 42 -5.22 3.02 12.05
CA PHE A 42 -6.62 3.29 11.74
C PHE A 42 -7.38 2.04 11.29
N PRO A 43 -6.94 1.29 10.27
CA PRO A 43 -7.61 0.04 9.93
C PRO A 43 -7.54 -1.00 11.07
N LYS A 44 -6.51 -0.97 11.93
CA LYS A 44 -6.44 -1.86 13.12
C LYS A 44 -7.51 -1.61 14.18
N ARG A 45 -8.27 -0.52 14.09
CA ARG A 45 -9.39 -0.23 15.03
C ARG A 45 -10.61 -1.10 14.78
N TYR A 46 -10.70 -1.74 13.61
CA TYR A 46 -11.87 -2.50 13.18
C TYR A 46 -11.64 -4.01 13.28
N SER A 47 -12.74 -4.75 13.41
CA SER A 47 -12.76 -6.21 13.42
C SER A 47 -13.44 -6.83 12.20
N ASP A 48 -14.36 -6.09 11.55
CA ASP A 48 -14.93 -6.52 10.26
C ASP A 48 -13.89 -6.28 9.15
N GLY A 49 -13.58 -7.34 8.38
CA GLY A 49 -12.61 -7.26 7.28
C GLY A 49 -12.95 -6.16 6.26
N ARG A 50 -14.22 -5.88 6.03
CA ARG A 50 -14.69 -4.87 5.09
C ARG A 50 -14.45 -3.44 5.60
N ASP A 51 -14.62 -3.20 6.90
CA ASP A 51 -14.24 -1.94 7.52
C ASP A 51 -12.72 -1.73 7.45
N ILE A 52 -11.96 -2.82 7.69
CA ILE A 52 -10.49 -2.81 7.57
C ILE A 52 -10.06 -2.46 6.14
N GLU A 53 -10.68 -3.06 5.10
CA GLU A 53 -10.41 -2.78 3.69
C GLU A 53 -10.60 -1.30 3.35
N ILE A 54 -11.78 -0.75 3.67
CA ILE A 54 -12.14 0.64 3.39
C ILE A 54 -11.19 1.59 4.14
N SER A 55 -10.98 1.33 5.42
CA SER A 55 -10.07 2.11 6.25
C SER A 55 -8.63 2.06 5.72
N ALA A 56 -8.12 0.88 5.35
CA ALA A 56 -6.77 0.72 4.80
C ALA A 56 -6.60 1.49 3.49
N LEU A 57 -7.54 1.37 2.55
CA LEU A 57 -7.49 2.07 1.27
C LEU A 57 -7.53 3.60 1.45
N LEU A 58 -8.48 4.12 2.23
CA LEU A 58 -8.65 5.55 2.41
C LEU A 58 -7.50 6.16 3.24
N THR A 59 -7.06 5.50 4.30
CA THR A 59 -5.94 5.94 5.12
C THR A 59 -4.64 5.95 4.34
N SER A 60 -4.36 4.89 3.58
CA SER A 60 -3.17 4.85 2.73
C SER A 60 -3.20 5.95 1.67
N THR A 61 -4.38 6.22 1.10
CA THR A 61 -4.60 7.27 0.10
C THR A 61 -4.14 8.64 0.58
N ILE A 62 -4.33 8.98 1.86
CA ILE A 62 -3.89 10.27 2.43
C ILE A 62 -2.50 10.19 3.12
N SER A 63 -1.83 9.05 3.08
CA SER A 63 -0.54 8.85 3.78
C SER A 63 0.64 9.46 3.02
N TRP A 64 0.71 10.81 2.97
CA TRP A 64 1.88 11.56 2.49
C TRP A 64 2.05 12.88 3.25
N GLY A 65 3.30 13.26 3.52
CA GLY A 65 3.66 14.45 4.29
C GLY A 65 4.12 14.09 5.69
N ARG A 66 3.97 15.02 6.64
CA ARG A 66 4.43 14.83 8.02
C ARG A 66 3.50 13.88 8.76
N ARG A 67 4.06 12.90 9.47
CA ARG A 67 3.32 11.84 10.17
C ARG A 67 2.23 12.38 11.13
N PRO A 68 2.50 13.36 12.02
CA PRO A 68 1.44 13.89 12.90
C PRO A 68 0.26 14.47 12.12
N MET A 69 0.51 15.14 10.98
CA MET A 69 -0.54 15.67 10.13
C MET A 69 -1.35 14.55 9.45
N ILE A 70 -0.67 13.48 9.01
CA ILE A 70 -1.34 12.31 8.43
C ILE A 70 -2.29 11.71 9.46
N LEU A 71 -1.83 11.48 10.69
CA LEU A 71 -2.64 10.89 11.75
C LEU A 71 -3.85 11.78 12.11
N ALA A 72 -3.64 13.08 12.30
CA ALA A 72 -4.74 14.01 12.59
C ALA A 72 -5.79 14.05 11.46
N ASN A 73 -5.35 14.02 10.19
CA ASN A 73 -6.24 14.05 9.05
C ASN A 73 -6.90 12.69 8.75
N ALA A 74 -6.24 11.57 9.09
CA ALA A 74 -6.88 10.26 9.06
C ALA A 74 -7.99 10.18 10.12
N GLU A 75 -7.80 10.73 11.31
CA GLU A 75 -8.86 10.85 12.32
C GLU A 75 -10.05 11.67 11.80
N LYS A 76 -9.78 12.84 11.21
CA LYS A 76 -10.81 13.65 10.55
C LYS A 76 -11.58 12.86 9.49
N LEU A 77 -10.87 12.10 8.65
CA LEU A 77 -11.46 11.28 7.58
C LEU A 77 -12.39 10.21 8.19
N HIS A 78 -11.93 9.48 9.21
CA HIS A 78 -12.75 8.47 9.88
C HIS A 78 -13.94 9.09 10.63
N GLY A 79 -13.78 10.30 11.16
CA GLY A 79 -14.89 11.06 11.74
C GLY A 79 -15.98 11.41 10.72
N ILE A 80 -15.60 11.75 9.47
CA ILE A 80 -16.57 11.96 8.37
C ILE A 80 -17.35 10.67 8.09
N LEU A 81 -16.70 9.50 8.18
CA LEU A 81 -17.34 8.19 8.03
C LEU A 81 -18.11 7.72 9.28
N GLY A 82 -18.21 8.54 10.32
CA GLY A 82 -18.84 8.18 11.59
C GLY A 82 -18.15 7.03 12.32
N HIS A 83 -16.88 6.74 12.00
CA HIS A 83 -16.11 5.58 12.47
C HIS A 83 -16.74 4.22 12.14
N GLU A 84 -17.64 4.18 11.16
CA GLU A 84 -18.32 3.00 10.64
C GLU A 84 -18.14 2.95 9.10
N PRO A 85 -16.94 2.67 8.58
CA PRO A 85 -16.61 2.80 7.16
C PRO A 85 -17.56 2.03 6.22
N LEU A 86 -17.82 0.77 6.51
CA LEU A 86 -18.71 -0.06 5.68
C LEU A 86 -20.13 0.48 5.68
N ARG A 87 -20.66 0.79 6.86
CA ARG A 87 -22.00 1.36 6.99
C ARG A 87 -22.12 2.66 6.22
N PHE A 88 -21.13 3.54 6.36
CA PHE A 88 -21.12 4.81 5.62
C PHE A 88 -21.04 4.60 4.11
N VAL A 89 -20.21 3.67 3.65
CA VAL A 89 -20.13 3.34 2.22
C VAL A 89 -21.47 2.87 1.70
N LEU A 90 -22.20 2.02 2.42
CA LEU A 90 -23.45 1.43 1.94
C LEU A 90 -24.66 2.39 2.11
N GLU A 91 -24.75 3.08 3.25
CA GLU A 91 -25.96 3.79 3.67
C GLU A 91 -25.77 5.29 3.87
N GLY A 92 -24.52 5.76 4.02
CA GLY A 92 -24.20 7.16 4.34
C GLY A 92 -24.59 8.13 3.23
N ASP A 93 -24.87 9.38 3.60
CA ASP A 93 -25.11 10.45 2.65
C ASP A 93 -23.77 10.99 2.12
N ILE A 94 -23.27 10.39 1.02
CA ILE A 94 -22.04 10.79 0.36
C ILE A 94 -22.13 12.22 -0.14
N GLU A 95 -23.31 12.66 -0.60
CA GLU A 95 -23.50 13.99 -1.20
C GLU A 95 -23.48 15.10 -0.14
N ALA A 96 -23.76 14.78 1.12
CA ALA A 96 -23.64 15.72 2.24
C ALA A 96 -22.17 16.04 2.61
N ILE A 97 -21.18 15.30 2.10
CA ILE A 97 -19.77 15.62 2.33
C ILE A 97 -19.43 16.93 1.62
N GLY A 98 -19.06 17.97 2.39
CA GLY A 98 -18.70 19.29 1.88
C GLY A 98 -17.39 19.31 1.08
N GLU A 99 -17.00 20.51 0.62
CA GLU A 99 -15.78 20.75 -0.16
C GLU A 99 -14.54 21.00 0.70
N ASP A 100 -14.62 20.82 2.01
CA ASP A 100 -13.53 21.09 2.94
C ASP A 100 -12.26 20.30 2.61
N ASN A 101 -11.13 20.93 2.93
CA ASN A 101 -9.86 20.26 2.87
C ASN A 101 -9.79 19.16 3.93
N ILE A 102 -9.52 17.92 3.52
CA ILE A 102 -9.32 16.79 4.41
C ILE A 102 -7.84 16.62 4.70
N HIS A 103 -6.99 16.63 3.64
CA HIS A 103 -5.56 16.44 3.78
C HIS A 103 -4.81 17.05 2.58
N ARG A 104 -4.05 18.13 2.79
CA ARG A 104 -3.23 18.77 1.73
C ARG A 104 -4.03 19.06 0.45
N THR A 105 -3.84 18.26 -0.61
CA THR A 105 -4.57 18.37 -1.87
C THR A 105 -5.74 17.40 -1.98
N PHE A 106 -6.12 16.74 -0.88
CA PHE A 106 -7.28 15.85 -0.81
C PHE A 106 -8.45 16.57 -0.13
N PHE A 107 -9.54 16.76 -0.86
CA PHE A 107 -10.73 17.52 -0.47
C PHE A 107 -11.95 16.60 -0.43
N GLY A 108 -13.08 17.09 0.07
CA GLY A 108 -14.34 16.35 0.13
C GLY A 108 -14.79 15.78 -1.22
N ARG A 109 -14.61 16.54 -2.32
CA ARG A 109 -14.90 16.05 -3.67
C ARG A 109 -14.11 14.78 -4.05
N HIS A 110 -12.86 14.65 -3.60
CA HIS A 110 -12.08 13.44 -3.84
C HIS A 110 -12.59 12.28 -2.99
N LEU A 111 -12.99 12.55 -1.74
CA LEU A 111 -13.58 11.52 -0.87
C LEU A 111 -14.89 11.01 -1.46
N ARG A 112 -15.80 11.90 -1.90
CA ARG A 112 -17.04 11.49 -2.58
C ARG A 112 -16.77 10.62 -3.80
N PHE A 113 -15.77 10.99 -4.62
CA PHE A 113 -15.35 10.19 -5.77
C PHE A 113 -14.99 8.76 -5.40
N TYR A 114 -14.18 8.56 -4.36
CA TYR A 114 -13.81 7.23 -3.88
C TYR A 114 -15.00 6.49 -3.27
N LEU A 115 -15.80 7.15 -2.44
CA LEU A 115 -16.92 6.52 -1.74
C LEU A 115 -18.02 6.02 -2.70
N ARG A 116 -18.31 6.75 -3.79
CA ARG A 116 -19.28 6.27 -4.79
C ARG A 116 -18.79 5.00 -5.48
N GLY A 117 -17.52 4.95 -5.86
CA GLY A 117 -16.95 3.74 -6.46
C GLY A 117 -16.86 2.57 -5.47
N LEU A 118 -16.49 2.84 -4.22
CA LEU A 118 -16.54 1.81 -3.18
C LEU A 118 -17.97 1.31 -2.95
N ARG A 119 -18.96 2.20 -2.90
CA ARG A 119 -20.37 1.79 -2.81
C ARG A 119 -20.77 0.83 -3.94
N GLU A 120 -20.39 1.11 -5.16
CA GLU A 120 -20.62 0.22 -6.31
C GLU A 120 -19.97 -1.14 -6.08
N ILE A 121 -18.71 -1.18 -5.65
CA ILE A 121 -17.98 -2.42 -5.37
C ILE A 121 -18.64 -3.23 -4.26
N TYR A 122 -18.91 -2.60 -3.12
CA TYR A 122 -19.47 -3.31 -1.96
C TYR A 122 -20.91 -3.76 -2.18
N THR A 123 -21.70 -3.00 -2.93
CA THR A 123 -23.06 -3.39 -3.32
C THR A 123 -23.04 -4.59 -4.27
N ARG A 124 -22.09 -4.63 -5.22
CA ARG A 124 -22.07 -5.64 -6.28
C ARG A 124 -21.30 -6.90 -5.90
N TYR A 125 -20.20 -6.75 -5.18
CA TYR A 125 -19.27 -7.85 -4.87
C TYR A 125 -19.19 -8.17 -3.38
N GLY A 126 -19.68 -7.31 -2.51
CA GLY A 126 -19.69 -7.50 -1.06
C GLY A 126 -18.41 -7.06 -0.35
N SER A 127 -17.25 -7.10 -1.01
CA SER A 127 -15.96 -6.65 -0.46
C SER A 127 -14.98 -6.25 -1.57
N LEU A 128 -13.91 -5.56 -1.21
CA LEU A 128 -12.84 -5.23 -2.15
C LEU A 128 -12.02 -6.49 -2.52
N GLU A 129 -11.85 -7.43 -1.60
CA GLU A 129 -11.23 -8.74 -1.89
C GLU A 129 -12.07 -9.54 -2.91
N ALA A 130 -13.39 -9.60 -2.72
CA ALA A 130 -14.27 -10.29 -3.66
C ALA A 130 -14.26 -9.63 -5.06
N PHE A 131 -14.13 -8.32 -5.14
CA PHE A 131 -13.89 -7.61 -6.39
C PHE A 131 -12.54 -8.03 -7.02
N ALA A 132 -11.46 -8.05 -6.23
CA ALA A 132 -10.15 -8.49 -6.70
C ALA A 132 -10.16 -9.93 -7.22
N HIS A 133 -10.91 -10.82 -6.56
CA HIS A 133 -11.16 -12.19 -7.02
C HIS A 133 -11.93 -12.21 -8.35
N HIS A 134 -13.03 -11.45 -8.44
CA HIS A 134 -13.87 -11.39 -9.64
C HIS A 134 -13.08 -10.99 -10.89
N ILE A 135 -12.22 -9.99 -10.78
CA ILE A 135 -11.36 -9.56 -11.91
C ILE A 135 -10.13 -10.44 -12.10
N SER A 136 -9.96 -11.47 -11.26
CA SER A 136 -8.82 -12.40 -11.29
C SER A 136 -7.45 -11.71 -11.16
N SER A 137 -7.36 -10.64 -10.39
CA SER A 137 -6.14 -9.83 -10.29
C SER A 137 -4.95 -10.61 -9.72
N ALA A 138 -5.18 -11.57 -8.82
CA ALA A 138 -4.14 -12.45 -8.27
C ALA A 138 -3.50 -13.39 -9.31
N LYS A 139 -4.10 -13.54 -10.49
CA LYS A 139 -3.58 -14.36 -11.60
C LYS A 139 -2.79 -13.54 -12.62
N ASP A 140 -2.75 -12.23 -12.47
CA ASP A 140 -1.99 -11.32 -13.33
C ASP A 140 -0.50 -11.33 -12.96
N ASP A 141 0.36 -11.05 -13.92
CA ASP A 141 1.81 -10.92 -13.68
C ASP A 141 2.15 -9.69 -12.82
N ALA A 142 1.24 -8.72 -12.76
CA ALA A 142 1.38 -7.50 -11.99
C ALA A 142 0.10 -7.19 -11.19
N PRO A 143 -0.30 -8.05 -10.23
CA PRO A 143 -1.60 -8.02 -9.59
C PRO A 143 -1.98 -6.68 -8.96
N ALA A 144 -1.05 -5.96 -8.37
CA ALA A 144 -1.31 -4.65 -7.78
C ALA A 144 -1.70 -3.59 -8.82
N TRP A 145 -1.05 -3.58 -9.99
CA TRP A 145 -1.38 -2.65 -11.08
C TRP A 145 -2.69 -3.01 -11.76
N HIS A 146 -2.93 -4.30 -12.00
CA HIS A 146 -4.21 -4.77 -12.54
C HIS A 146 -5.36 -4.36 -11.63
N LEU A 147 -5.28 -4.64 -10.33
CA LEU A 147 -6.30 -4.23 -9.36
C LEU A 147 -6.51 -2.70 -9.33
N ALA A 148 -5.43 -1.92 -9.36
CA ALA A 148 -5.53 -0.46 -9.37
C ALA A 148 -6.20 0.09 -10.64
N GLU A 149 -5.91 -0.48 -11.81
CA GLU A 149 -6.53 -0.10 -13.09
C GLU A 149 -8.02 -0.44 -13.11
N GLU A 150 -8.40 -1.64 -12.68
CA GLU A 150 -9.81 -2.05 -12.62
C GLU A 150 -10.59 -1.25 -11.56
N LEU A 151 -9.98 -0.97 -10.40
CA LEU A 151 -10.57 -0.08 -9.40
C LEU A 151 -10.83 1.31 -10.00
N ASN A 152 -9.86 1.92 -10.71
CA ASN A 152 -10.05 3.20 -11.36
C ASN A 152 -11.21 3.19 -12.37
N LYS A 153 -11.39 2.11 -13.13
CA LYS A 153 -12.54 1.99 -14.06
C LYS A 153 -13.87 2.07 -13.31
N VAL A 154 -13.99 1.38 -12.18
CA VAL A 154 -15.21 1.43 -11.36
C VAL A 154 -15.39 2.83 -10.75
N LEU A 155 -14.32 3.44 -10.21
CA LEU A 155 -14.38 4.79 -9.65
C LEU A 155 -14.88 5.80 -10.69
N HIS A 156 -14.34 5.77 -11.90
CA HIS A 156 -14.79 6.67 -12.98
C HIS A 156 -16.22 6.38 -13.43
N SER A 157 -16.59 5.10 -13.57
CA SER A 157 -17.94 4.70 -13.95
C SER A 157 -18.99 5.19 -12.94
N ALA A 158 -18.73 5.03 -11.64
CA ALA A 158 -19.61 5.47 -10.57
C ALA A 158 -19.76 7.01 -10.49
N ASN A 159 -18.87 7.75 -11.12
CA ASN A 159 -18.83 9.23 -11.09
C ASN A 159 -19.13 9.92 -12.42
N GLN A 160 -19.64 9.20 -13.43
CA GLN A 160 -19.91 9.77 -14.77
C GLN A 160 -20.79 11.02 -14.77
N ASN A 161 -21.68 11.14 -13.79
CA ASN A 161 -22.61 12.27 -13.67
C ASN A 161 -22.12 13.34 -12.67
N ALA A 162 -21.01 13.13 -11.98
CA ALA A 162 -20.47 14.03 -10.97
C ALA A 162 -19.43 14.97 -11.58
N LYS A 163 -19.87 16.11 -12.15
CA LYS A 163 -19.05 17.02 -12.98
C LYS A 163 -17.81 17.61 -12.28
N PHE A 164 -17.80 17.70 -10.95
CA PHE A 164 -16.74 18.37 -10.19
C PHE A 164 -15.95 17.44 -9.27
N ASP A 165 -16.41 16.21 -9.11
CA ASP A 165 -15.72 15.20 -8.30
C ASP A 165 -14.77 14.41 -9.20
N GLY A 166 -13.58 14.13 -8.70
CA GLY A 166 -12.57 13.45 -9.48
C GLY A 166 -11.48 12.83 -8.62
N PRO A 167 -10.60 12.03 -9.22
CA PRO A 167 -9.53 11.38 -8.51
C PRO A 167 -8.55 12.38 -7.93
N SER A 168 -7.94 12.02 -6.83
CA SER A 168 -6.77 12.71 -6.32
C SER A 168 -5.50 12.08 -6.92
N ARG A 169 -4.37 12.78 -6.77
CA ARG A 169 -3.05 12.24 -7.14
C ARG A 169 -2.62 11.02 -6.34
N CYS A 170 -3.47 10.54 -5.44
CA CYS A 170 -3.16 9.44 -4.52
C CYS A 170 -3.32 8.08 -5.17
N LEU A 171 -4.31 7.93 -6.04
CA LEU A 171 -4.45 6.83 -6.99
C LEU A 171 -4.52 7.48 -8.39
N PRO A 172 -3.43 7.51 -9.15
CA PRO A 172 -3.39 8.17 -10.44
C PRO A 172 -4.24 7.43 -11.47
N ASP A 173 -4.84 8.17 -12.40
CA ASP A 173 -5.65 7.59 -13.49
C ASP A 173 -4.83 6.64 -14.36
N ASP A 174 -3.59 7.03 -14.71
CA ASP A 174 -2.65 6.13 -15.39
C ASP A 174 -1.74 5.45 -14.35
N CYS A 175 -2.07 4.22 -14.02
CA CYS A 175 -1.31 3.40 -13.08
C CYS A 175 -0.08 2.73 -13.70
N ARG A 176 0.01 2.60 -15.03
CA ARG A 176 0.95 1.73 -15.75
C ARG A 176 2.41 1.94 -15.40
N ASN A 177 2.82 3.19 -15.19
CA ASN A 177 4.21 3.56 -14.95
C ASN A 177 4.49 4.05 -13.53
N THR A 178 3.48 4.10 -12.66
CA THR A 178 3.62 4.63 -11.30
C THR A 178 4.06 3.56 -10.31
N ALA A 179 4.79 3.97 -9.28
CA ALA A 179 5.23 3.07 -8.21
C ALA A 179 4.08 2.56 -7.34
N LEU A 180 2.90 3.15 -7.41
CA LEU A 180 1.73 2.83 -6.58
C LEU A 180 2.05 2.67 -5.08
N LYS A 181 2.96 3.47 -4.53
CA LYS A 181 3.48 3.34 -3.16
C LYS A 181 2.38 3.14 -2.12
N ARG A 182 1.36 4.00 -2.15
CA ARG A 182 0.29 3.99 -1.15
C ARG A 182 -0.67 2.82 -1.35
N PHE A 183 -0.91 2.43 -2.58
CA PHE A 183 -1.73 1.27 -2.91
C PHE A 183 -1.02 -0.03 -2.51
N ASN A 184 0.26 -0.18 -2.84
CA ASN A 184 1.08 -1.32 -2.38
C ASN A 184 1.17 -1.37 -0.84
N MET A 185 1.18 -0.23 -0.16
CA MET A 185 1.14 -0.16 1.30
C MET A 185 -0.21 -0.68 1.86
N ALA A 186 -1.33 -0.30 1.24
CA ALA A 186 -2.64 -0.84 1.62
C ALA A 186 -2.71 -2.36 1.39
N LEU A 187 -2.23 -2.83 0.25
CA LEU A 187 -2.18 -4.27 -0.05
C LEU A 187 -1.29 -5.02 0.96
N ARG A 188 -0.14 -4.46 1.34
CA ARG A 188 0.70 -5.05 2.39
C ARG A 188 -0.09 -5.22 3.69
N TRP A 189 -0.79 -4.17 4.15
CA TRP A 189 -1.59 -4.22 5.38
C TRP A 189 -2.71 -5.25 5.32
N LEU A 190 -3.34 -5.42 4.15
CA LEU A 190 -4.48 -6.33 3.97
C LEU A 190 -4.07 -7.79 3.79
N VAL A 191 -2.91 -8.06 3.19
CA VAL A 191 -2.50 -9.40 2.76
C VAL A 191 -1.52 -10.06 3.72
N ARG A 192 -0.51 -9.32 4.26
CA ARG A 192 0.45 -9.91 5.19
C ARG A 192 -0.19 -10.13 6.55
N ASN A 193 -0.03 -11.34 7.06
CA ASN A 193 -0.53 -11.75 8.38
C ASN A 193 0.65 -12.15 9.27
N ASP A 194 1.34 -11.16 9.82
CA ASP A 194 2.44 -11.40 10.78
C ASP A 194 2.00 -11.30 12.25
N GLY A 195 0.75 -10.89 12.49
CA GLY A 195 0.19 -10.70 13.83
C GLY A 195 0.78 -9.51 14.59
N VAL A 196 1.62 -8.69 13.95
CA VAL A 196 2.32 -7.54 14.58
C VAL A 196 1.79 -6.23 14.03
N VAL A 197 2.18 -5.87 12.80
CA VAL A 197 1.79 -4.61 12.15
C VAL A 197 0.68 -4.83 11.13
N ASP A 198 0.87 -5.75 10.23
CA ASP A 198 -0.06 -6.02 9.14
C ASP A 198 -1.22 -6.92 9.62
N MET A 199 -2.39 -6.81 9.00
CA MET A 199 -3.63 -7.42 9.53
C MET A 199 -4.00 -8.74 8.84
N GLY A 200 -3.63 -8.91 7.56
CA GLY A 200 -3.82 -10.15 6.82
C GLY A 200 -5.25 -10.63 6.74
N VAL A 201 -6.17 -9.72 6.40
CA VAL A 201 -7.60 -10.04 6.25
C VAL A 201 -7.94 -10.58 4.86
N TRP A 202 -7.01 -10.47 3.90
CA TRP A 202 -7.17 -10.99 2.54
C TRP A 202 -6.49 -12.35 2.38
N SER A 203 -7.16 -13.25 1.68
CA SER A 203 -6.71 -14.60 1.34
C SER A 203 -6.47 -14.82 -0.16
N GLU A 204 -7.08 -13.99 -1.01
CA GLU A 204 -6.96 -14.07 -2.47
C GLU A 204 -5.52 -13.80 -2.93
N PHE A 205 -4.89 -12.78 -2.37
CA PHE A 205 -3.48 -12.50 -2.58
C PHE A 205 -2.62 -13.27 -1.59
N LYS A 206 -1.45 -13.71 -2.04
CA LYS A 206 -0.40 -14.26 -1.16
C LYS A 206 0.68 -13.21 -0.92
N PRO A 207 1.38 -13.21 0.23
CA PRO A 207 2.48 -12.27 0.48
C PRO A 207 3.56 -12.29 -0.60
N ALA A 208 3.81 -13.44 -1.22
CA ALA A 208 4.72 -13.60 -2.36
C ALA A 208 4.35 -12.74 -3.59
N MET A 209 3.07 -12.35 -3.73
CA MET A 209 2.57 -11.54 -4.84
C MET A 209 2.71 -10.04 -4.60
N LEU A 210 3.03 -9.64 -3.36
CA LEU A 210 3.15 -8.23 -2.99
C LEU A 210 4.38 -7.57 -3.60
N TYR A 211 4.22 -6.28 -3.84
CA TYR A 211 5.30 -5.38 -4.23
C TYR A 211 5.64 -4.44 -3.09
N ILE A 212 6.93 -4.08 -3.00
CA ILE A 212 7.41 -3.16 -1.97
C ILE A 212 6.77 -1.78 -2.10
N PRO A 213 6.27 -1.17 -1.01
CA PRO A 213 5.76 0.20 -1.02
C PRO A 213 6.90 1.23 -1.16
N LEU A 214 7.44 1.40 -2.36
CA LEU A 214 8.64 2.18 -2.62
C LEU A 214 8.40 3.68 -2.41
N ASP A 215 9.01 4.26 -1.38
CA ASP A 215 9.09 5.70 -1.18
C ASP A 215 10.53 6.23 -1.35
N VAL A 216 10.73 7.52 -1.09
CA VAL A 216 12.04 8.16 -1.23
C VAL A 216 13.06 7.58 -0.25
N HIS A 217 12.65 7.29 0.99
CA HIS A 217 13.55 6.75 2.03
C HIS A 217 13.92 5.31 1.72
N SER A 218 12.94 4.44 1.46
CA SER A 218 13.18 3.05 1.05
C SER A 218 14.02 2.96 -0.22
N ALA A 219 13.75 3.83 -1.21
CA ALA A 219 14.52 3.86 -2.45
C ALA A 219 15.98 4.27 -2.24
N ASN A 220 16.24 5.30 -1.43
CA ASN A 220 17.60 5.76 -1.14
C ASN A 220 18.38 4.70 -0.36
N THR A 221 17.76 4.08 0.65
CA THR A 221 18.35 2.97 1.40
C THR A 221 18.68 1.80 0.48
N SER A 222 17.75 1.41 -0.40
CA SER A 222 17.94 0.31 -1.34
C SER A 222 19.08 0.56 -2.31
N ARG A 223 19.22 1.81 -2.80
CA ARG A 223 20.36 2.19 -3.67
C ARG A 223 21.68 2.15 -2.90
N ALA A 224 21.71 2.63 -1.67
CA ALA A 224 22.90 2.59 -0.82
C ALA A 224 23.34 1.14 -0.50
N LEU A 225 22.40 0.21 -0.44
CA LEU A 225 22.66 -1.22 -0.24
C LEU A 225 22.92 -2.00 -1.55
N GLY A 226 22.87 -1.34 -2.71
CA GLY A 226 23.06 -2.00 -4.00
C GLY A 226 21.87 -2.87 -4.47
N LEU A 227 20.73 -2.78 -3.79
CA LEU A 227 19.50 -3.54 -4.12
C LEU A 227 18.71 -2.92 -5.27
N LEU A 228 18.89 -1.63 -5.53
CA LEU A 228 18.19 -0.86 -6.54
C LEU A 228 19.19 -0.02 -7.34
N THR A 229 19.20 -0.17 -8.66
CA THR A 229 20.06 0.59 -9.56
C THR A 229 19.33 1.75 -10.25
N ARG A 230 18.03 1.55 -10.50
CA ARG A 230 17.19 2.53 -11.18
C ARG A 230 17.06 3.84 -10.38
N LYS A 231 17.27 4.99 -11.06
CA LYS A 231 17.25 6.33 -10.45
C LYS A 231 15.82 6.83 -10.19
N GLN A 232 14.86 6.55 -11.09
CA GLN A 232 13.46 6.95 -10.94
C GLN A 232 12.74 6.02 -9.96
N ASN A 233 11.82 6.60 -9.15
CA ASN A 233 10.94 5.82 -8.28
C ASN A 233 9.60 5.58 -9.02
N ASP A 234 9.62 4.71 -10.00
CA ASP A 234 8.48 4.32 -10.82
C ASP A 234 8.19 2.81 -10.71
N ARG A 235 7.25 2.29 -11.50
CA ARG A 235 6.90 0.87 -11.52
C ARG A 235 8.13 -0.03 -11.70
N LYS A 236 9.01 0.29 -12.67
CA LYS A 236 10.21 -0.53 -12.94
C LYS A 236 11.16 -0.59 -11.74
N ALA A 237 11.26 0.50 -10.95
CA ALA A 237 12.05 0.50 -9.73
C ALA A 237 11.43 -0.39 -8.64
N VAL A 238 10.09 -0.39 -8.53
CA VAL A 238 9.38 -1.29 -7.61
C VAL A 238 9.58 -2.75 -8.01
N GLU A 239 9.43 -3.06 -9.29
CA GLU A 239 9.66 -4.40 -9.83
C GLU A 239 11.11 -4.86 -9.59
N GLU A 240 12.12 -4.05 -9.98
CA GLU A 240 13.55 -4.35 -9.79
C GLU A 240 13.84 -4.67 -8.31
N LEU A 241 13.43 -3.79 -7.40
CA LEU A 241 13.68 -3.99 -5.97
C LEU A 241 12.94 -5.22 -5.44
N THR A 242 11.66 -5.37 -5.77
CA THR A 242 10.88 -6.51 -5.28
C THR A 242 11.43 -7.84 -5.77
N PHE A 243 11.87 -7.92 -7.03
CA PHE A 243 12.48 -9.13 -7.56
C PHE A 243 13.79 -9.47 -6.85
N LYS A 244 14.62 -8.47 -6.53
CA LYS A 244 15.84 -8.70 -5.73
C LYS A 244 15.50 -9.15 -4.30
N LEU A 245 14.48 -8.61 -3.68
CA LEU A 245 14.04 -9.02 -2.34
C LEU A 245 13.41 -10.43 -2.33
N ARG A 246 12.80 -10.88 -3.44
CA ARG A 246 12.32 -12.27 -3.60
C ARG A 246 13.46 -13.29 -3.61
N GLU A 247 14.66 -12.92 -3.99
CA GLU A 247 15.84 -13.81 -3.88
C GLU A 247 16.15 -14.11 -2.39
N PHE A 248 15.87 -13.17 -1.50
CA PHE A 248 16.09 -13.34 -0.06
C PHE A 248 14.90 -13.98 0.65
N ASN A 249 13.68 -13.60 0.28
CA ASN A 249 12.44 -14.16 0.83
C ASN A 249 11.39 -14.27 -0.29
N PRO A 250 11.31 -15.43 -0.98
CA PRO A 250 10.36 -15.63 -2.08
C PRO A 250 8.91 -15.65 -1.62
N ASP A 251 8.64 -16.02 -0.36
CA ASP A 251 7.29 -16.16 0.17
C ASP A 251 6.73 -14.82 0.68
N ASP A 252 7.61 -13.87 1.06
CA ASP A 252 7.18 -12.57 1.59
C ASP A 252 8.24 -11.48 1.36
N PRO A 253 8.44 -11.02 0.12
CA PRO A 253 9.44 -9.99 -0.18
C PRO A 253 9.10 -8.63 0.45
N ALA A 254 7.81 -8.34 0.68
CA ALA A 254 7.35 -7.07 1.21
C ALA A 254 7.66 -6.88 2.70
N VAL A 255 8.05 -7.92 3.42
CA VAL A 255 8.51 -7.83 4.82
C VAL A 255 9.71 -6.90 4.96
N TYR A 256 10.56 -6.84 3.94
CA TYR A 256 11.75 -5.97 3.94
C TYR A 256 11.46 -4.47 3.86
N ASP A 257 10.20 -4.06 3.64
CA ASP A 257 9.81 -2.66 3.75
C ASP A 257 10.11 -2.10 5.15
N PHE A 258 9.91 -2.89 6.20
CA PHE A 258 10.26 -2.49 7.58
C PHE A 258 11.76 -2.22 7.74
N ALA A 259 12.60 -3.05 7.13
CA ALA A 259 14.06 -2.88 7.17
C ALA A 259 14.50 -1.62 6.41
N LEU A 260 14.01 -1.45 5.17
CA LEU A 260 14.41 -0.36 4.28
C LEU A 260 13.91 1.00 4.78
N PHE A 261 12.66 1.06 5.21
CA PHE A 261 12.05 2.28 5.76
C PHE A 261 12.67 2.63 7.12
N GLY A 262 12.76 1.67 8.04
CA GLY A 262 13.30 1.89 9.38
C GLY A 262 14.75 2.35 9.38
N ALA A 263 15.59 1.80 8.51
CA ALA A 263 16.97 2.23 8.33
C ALA A 263 17.05 3.61 7.68
N GLY A 264 16.16 3.93 6.73
CA GLY A 264 16.17 5.21 6.02
C GLY A 264 15.72 6.41 6.86
N VAL A 265 14.78 6.21 7.79
CA VAL A 265 14.25 7.30 8.64
C VAL A 265 15.16 7.62 9.82
N ARG A 266 15.92 6.64 10.34
CA ARG A 266 16.80 6.83 11.50
C ARG A 266 18.28 7.06 11.14
N GLY A 267 18.64 6.91 9.87
CA GLY A 267 19.97 7.18 9.35
C GLY A 267 20.15 8.59 8.78
N SER A 268 19.11 9.44 8.88
CA SER A 268 19.12 10.84 8.45
C SER A 268 19.14 11.80 9.61
#